data_664a5ea7b70fe542f403f75df9633d7c
#
_entry.id   664a5ea7b70fe542f403f75df9633d7c
#
_cell.length_a   1.000
_cell.length_b   1.000
_cell.length_c   1.000
_cell.angle_alpha   90.00
_cell.angle_beta   90.00
_cell.angle_gamma   90.00
#
_symmetry.space_group_name_H-M   'P 1'
#
loop_
_entity.id
_entity.type
_entity.pdbx_description
1 polymer ?
#
loop_
_entity_poly.entity_id
_entity_poly.type
_entity_poly.pdbx_seq_one_letter_code
_entity_poly.pdbx_strand_id
1 'polypeptide(L)'
;MQLHGLSSSRRRDEVFGLDLTADRDGLRVLRYDARGHGGSPGSVDPTDYTWPQLSRDLLAMLDEFFPGQRVHGVGQSMGAATLITAAVAEPDRFASLTLGIPPTAWEWRREQAALYDLAARQVERWGGARWAEKTRQPPTSPAIDPGRPFTVPDVADEHLPAAFRGAALSDLPSRAEVAQVAVPVLLLAWTDDASHPLEVAEELQALLPDARLEVARTPSEVALWPRIVGEFVHDAGA
;
A
#
# COMPACT_ATOMS: atom_id res chain seq x y z
N MET A 1 -12.90 -0.94 0.92
CA MET A 1 -12.09 -1.35 -0.24
C MET A 1 -10.67 -1.61 0.20
N GLN A 2 -9.99 -2.68 -0.26
CA GLN A 2 -8.58 -2.92 0.10
C GLN A 2 -7.67 -3.00 -1.11
N LEU A 3 -6.48 -2.34 -0.99
CA LEU A 3 -5.41 -2.26 -1.98
C LEU A 3 -4.12 -2.88 -1.43
N HIS A 4 -3.47 -3.71 -2.23
CA HIS A 4 -2.20 -4.37 -1.89
C HIS A 4 -0.96 -3.49 -2.16
N GLY A 5 0.21 -3.94 -1.70
CA GLY A 5 1.51 -3.29 -1.93
C GLY A 5 2.14 -3.60 -3.29
N LEU A 6 3.23 -2.90 -3.62
CA LEU A 6 4.03 -3.11 -4.83
C LEU A 6 4.52 -4.57 -4.91
N SER A 7 4.49 -5.13 -6.11
CA SER A 7 4.84 -6.54 -6.40
C SER A 7 3.98 -7.59 -5.69
N SER A 8 2.91 -7.17 -4.97
CA SER A 8 1.96 -8.05 -4.29
C SER A 8 0.70 -8.31 -5.13
N SER A 9 -0.31 -8.88 -4.51
CA SER A 9 -1.66 -9.10 -5.04
C SER A 9 -2.59 -9.41 -3.86
N ARG A 10 -3.90 -9.47 -4.10
CA ARG A 10 -4.89 -9.93 -3.12
C ARG A 10 -4.50 -11.27 -2.50
N ARG A 11 -4.07 -12.22 -3.36
CA ARG A 11 -3.65 -13.56 -2.94
C ARG A 11 -2.39 -13.53 -2.08
N ARG A 12 -1.42 -12.69 -2.46
CA ARG A 12 -0.15 -12.60 -1.75
C ARG A 12 -0.32 -11.95 -0.38
N ASP A 13 -1.23 -10.97 -0.27
CA ASP A 13 -1.61 -10.37 1.01
C ASP A 13 -2.20 -11.40 1.98
N GLU A 14 -3.05 -12.32 1.50
CA GLU A 14 -3.57 -13.43 2.33
C GLU A 14 -2.44 -14.33 2.84
N VAL A 15 -1.49 -14.69 1.97
CA VAL A 15 -0.33 -15.52 2.34
C VAL A 15 0.53 -14.84 3.42
N PHE A 16 0.60 -13.51 3.41
CA PHE A 16 1.41 -12.74 4.35
C PHE A 16 0.66 -12.27 5.60
N GLY A 17 -0.61 -12.62 5.74
CA GLY A 17 -1.44 -12.12 6.84
C GLY A 17 -1.72 -10.62 6.75
N LEU A 18 -1.65 -10.04 5.56
CA LEU A 18 -1.92 -8.63 5.28
C LEU A 18 -3.30 -8.42 4.63
N ASP A 19 -4.21 -9.39 4.73
CA ASP A 19 -5.64 -9.14 4.50
C ASP A 19 -6.20 -8.34 5.69
N LEU A 20 -5.99 -7.03 5.64
CA LEU A 20 -6.41 -6.10 6.70
C LEU A 20 -7.95 -5.99 6.82
N THR A 21 -8.69 -6.51 5.85
CA THR A 21 -10.15 -6.56 5.85
C THR A 21 -10.70 -7.95 6.19
N ALA A 22 -9.89 -8.84 6.74
CA ALA A 22 -10.33 -10.18 7.12
C ALA A 22 -11.44 -10.15 8.19
N ASP A 23 -11.39 -9.20 9.13
CA ASP A 23 -12.46 -8.92 10.09
C ASP A 23 -13.41 -7.86 9.52
N ARG A 24 -14.33 -8.32 8.65
CA ARG A 24 -15.25 -7.47 7.88
C ARG A 24 -16.72 -7.72 8.16
N ASP A 25 -17.06 -8.09 9.37
CA ASP A 25 -18.42 -8.47 9.75
C ASP A 25 -19.44 -7.41 9.30
N GLY A 26 -20.43 -7.84 8.53
CA GLY A 26 -21.47 -6.98 7.97
C GLY A 26 -21.03 -6.03 6.83
N LEU A 27 -19.77 -6.01 6.41
CA LEU A 27 -19.26 -5.12 5.37
C LEU A 27 -19.13 -5.79 4.00
N ARG A 28 -19.52 -5.08 2.94
CA ARG A 28 -19.18 -5.43 1.57
C ARG A 28 -17.77 -4.93 1.24
N VAL A 29 -16.85 -5.83 0.95
CA VAL A 29 -15.46 -5.50 0.66
C VAL A 29 -15.13 -5.79 -0.80
N LEU A 30 -14.58 -4.79 -1.51
CA LEU A 30 -13.94 -4.95 -2.80
C LEU A 30 -12.43 -5.01 -2.59
N ARG A 31 -11.81 -6.07 -3.10
CA ARG A 31 -10.35 -6.22 -3.22
C ARG A 31 -10.02 -6.47 -4.68
N TYR A 32 -9.07 -5.75 -5.23
CA TYR A 32 -8.65 -5.94 -6.61
C TYR A 32 -7.13 -6.03 -6.71
N ASP A 33 -6.64 -6.65 -7.77
CA ASP A 33 -5.24 -6.60 -8.12
C ASP A 33 -4.99 -5.32 -8.92
N ALA A 34 -4.04 -4.50 -8.48
CA ALA A 34 -3.70 -3.28 -9.18
C ALA A 34 -3.17 -3.59 -10.59
N ARG A 35 -3.20 -2.62 -11.48
CA ARG A 35 -2.66 -2.73 -12.83
C ARG A 35 -1.35 -3.51 -12.88
N GLY A 36 -1.28 -4.53 -13.73
CA GLY A 36 -0.11 -5.40 -13.95
C GLY A 36 0.21 -6.37 -12.82
N HIS A 37 -0.55 -6.39 -11.72
CA HIS A 37 -0.35 -7.30 -10.60
C HIS A 37 -1.40 -8.41 -10.60
N GLY A 38 -1.04 -9.57 -10.05
CA GLY A 38 -1.95 -10.71 -9.92
C GLY A 38 -2.64 -11.08 -11.24
N GLY A 39 -3.96 -11.02 -11.27
CA GLY A 39 -4.78 -11.31 -12.47
C GLY A 39 -5.08 -10.10 -13.35
N SER A 40 -4.65 -8.90 -12.99
CA SER A 40 -4.96 -7.68 -13.75
C SER A 40 -4.00 -7.45 -14.92
N PRO A 41 -4.50 -6.97 -16.08
CA PRO A 41 -3.66 -6.65 -17.22
C PRO A 41 -2.64 -5.56 -16.86
N GLY A 42 -1.48 -5.59 -17.51
CA GLY A 42 -0.38 -4.65 -17.29
C GLY A 42 0.05 -3.94 -18.56
N SER A 43 1.06 -3.11 -18.42
CA SER A 43 1.74 -2.35 -19.46
C SER A 43 3.25 -2.40 -19.24
N VAL A 44 4.02 -2.07 -20.24
CA VAL A 44 5.48 -1.88 -20.15
C VAL A 44 5.87 -0.41 -19.93
N ASP A 45 4.91 0.49 -19.91
CA ASP A 45 5.13 1.93 -19.66
C ASP A 45 5.16 2.20 -18.14
N PRO A 46 6.28 2.70 -17.57
CA PRO A 46 6.36 3.05 -16.16
C PRO A 46 5.33 4.08 -15.70
N THR A 47 4.89 4.98 -16.57
CA THR A 47 3.93 6.03 -16.22
C THR A 47 2.55 5.49 -15.84
N ASP A 48 2.22 4.28 -16.33
CA ASP A 48 0.99 3.57 -15.99
C ASP A 48 0.99 3.03 -14.54
N TYR A 49 2.14 2.99 -13.89
CA TYR A 49 2.30 2.47 -12.51
C TYR A 49 2.63 3.56 -11.49
N THR A 50 2.56 4.83 -11.89
CA THR A 50 2.72 5.92 -10.93
C THR A 50 1.52 5.98 -9.98
N TRP A 51 1.75 6.41 -8.73
CA TRP A 51 0.67 6.51 -7.75
C TRP A 51 -0.49 7.43 -8.18
N PRO A 52 -0.25 8.57 -8.86
CA PRO A 52 -1.34 9.32 -9.46
C PRO A 52 -2.13 8.54 -10.54
N GLN A 53 -1.49 7.65 -11.32
CA GLN A 53 -2.22 6.82 -12.27
C GLN A 53 -3.01 5.73 -11.56
N LEU A 54 -2.40 5.05 -10.57
CA LEU A 54 -3.10 4.04 -9.77
C LEU A 54 -4.27 4.64 -8.97
N SER A 55 -4.17 5.91 -8.55
CA SER A 55 -5.29 6.60 -7.90
C SER A 55 -6.45 6.86 -8.86
N ARG A 56 -6.19 7.18 -10.14
CA ARG A 56 -7.24 7.27 -11.17
C ARG A 56 -7.90 5.92 -11.42
N ASP A 57 -7.12 4.83 -11.47
CA ASP A 57 -7.68 3.48 -11.60
C ASP A 57 -8.58 3.14 -10.39
N LEU A 58 -8.15 3.49 -9.17
CA LEU A 58 -8.95 3.33 -7.96
C LEU A 58 -10.27 4.10 -8.04
N LEU A 59 -10.23 5.39 -8.41
CA LEU A 59 -11.44 6.22 -8.52
C LEU A 59 -12.40 5.68 -9.57
N ALA A 60 -11.90 5.20 -10.71
CA ALA A 60 -12.73 4.53 -11.73
C ALA A 60 -13.37 3.23 -11.18
N MET A 61 -12.65 2.45 -10.37
CA MET A 61 -13.23 1.28 -9.70
C MET A 61 -14.30 1.68 -8.68
N LEU A 62 -14.14 2.82 -7.99
CA LEU A 62 -15.18 3.33 -7.09
C LEU A 62 -16.42 3.77 -7.86
N ASP A 63 -16.27 4.40 -9.03
CA ASP A 63 -17.40 4.79 -9.87
C ASP A 63 -18.20 3.59 -10.37
N GLU A 64 -17.51 2.51 -10.73
CA GLU A 64 -18.14 1.28 -11.21
C GLU A 64 -18.83 0.48 -10.09
N PHE A 65 -18.16 0.27 -8.96
CA PHE A 65 -18.62 -0.66 -7.91
C PHE A 65 -19.34 0.00 -6.75
N PHE A 66 -19.14 1.32 -6.55
CA PHE A 66 -19.70 2.11 -5.45
C PHE A 66 -20.14 3.51 -5.95
N PRO A 67 -21.02 3.58 -6.98
CA PRO A 67 -21.44 4.86 -7.56
C PRO A 67 -22.10 5.75 -6.51
N GLY A 68 -21.58 6.97 -6.32
CA GLY A 68 -22.12 7.96 -5.39
C GLY A 68 -21.98 7.57 -3.90
N GLN A 69 -21.28 6.50 -3.56
CA GLN A 69 -21.06 6.09 -2.18
C GLN A 69 -19.68 6.51 -1.69
N ARG A 70 -19.58 6.85 -0.41
CA ARG A 70 -18.32 6.97 0.30
C ARG A 70 -17.87 5.58 0.76
N VAL A 71 -16.57 5.32 0.67
CA VAL A 71 -16.00 4.03 1.05
C VAL A 71 -14.94 4.18 2.15
N HIS A 72 -14.75 3.14 2.95
CA HIS A 72 -13.57 3.01 3.80
C HIS A 72 -12.43 2.45 2.95
N GLY A 73 -11.37 3.25 2.75
CA GLY A 73 -10.18 2.85 2.01
C GLY A 73 -9.19 2.17 2.94
N VAL A 74 -8.72 0.97 2.59
CA VAL A 74 -7.68 0.23 3.32
C VAL A 74 -6.57 -0.08 2.34
N GLY A 75 -5.33 0.25 2.61
CA GLY A 75 -4.23 -0.04 1.71
C GLY A 75 -2.88 -0.05 2.41
N GLN A 76 -1.96 -0.87 1.91
CA GLN A 76 -0.62 -0.98 2.44
C GLN A 76 0.44 -0.58 1.41
N SER A 77 1.49 0.10 1.85
CA SER A 77 2.61 0.52 1.03
C SER A 77 2.15 1.27 -0.24
N MET A 78 2.35 0.74 -1.44
CA MET A 78 1.80 1.29 -2.69
C MET A 78 0.30 1.56 -2.60
N GLY A 79 -0.47 0.66 -1.98
CA GLY A 79 -1.91 0.83 -1.78
C GLY A 79 -2.24 2.01 -0.86
N ALA A 80 -1.45 2.24 0.19
CA ALA A 80 -1.59 3.41 1.06
C ALA A 80 -1.29 4.72 0.32
N ALA A 81 -0.22 4.73 -0.49
CA ALA A 81 0.12 5.88 -1.32
C ALA A 81 -0.96 6.17 -2.39
N THR A 82 -1.52 5.14 -3.00
CA THR A 82 -2.62 5.25 -3.95
C THR A 82 -3.85 5.87 -3.29
N LEU A 83 -4.20 5.42 -2.07
CA LEU A 83 -5.35 5.92 -1.31
C LEU A 83 -5.21 7.38 -0.92
N ILE A 84 -4.07 7.77 -0.36
CA ILE A 84 -3.89 9.17 0.06
C ILE A 84 -3.87 10.11 -1.14
N THR A 85 -3.30 9.67 -2.28
CA THR A 85 -3.32 10.43 -3.54
C THR A 85 -4.75 10.58 -4.06
N ALA A 86 -5.57 9.53 -4.00
CA ALA A 86 -6.98 9.58 -4.39
C ALA A 86 -7.82 10.45 -3.45
N ALA A 87 -7.55 10.39 -2.14
CA ALA A 87 -8.27 11.20 -1.14
C ALA A 87 -7.95 12.69 -1.25
N VAL A 88 -6.73 13.05 -1.64
CA VAL A 88 -6.37 14.44 -1.98
C VAL A 88 -7.13 14.91 -3.24
N ALA A 89 -7.26 14.05 -4.25
CA ALA A 89 -7.94 14.38 -5.51
C ALA A 89 -9.47 14.44 -5.34
N GLU A 90 -10.06 13.49 -4.62
CA GLU A 90 -11.51 13.35 -4.45
C GLU A 90 -11.85 12.97 -2.99
N PRO A 91 -11.74 13.89 -2.04
CA PRO A 91 -11.92 13.59 -0.61
C PRO A 91 -13.32 13.06 -0.28
N ASP A 92 -14.34 13.51 -1.00
CA ASP A 92 -15.74 13.11 -0.79
C ASP A 92 -16.03 11.64 -1.13
N ARG A 93 -15.09 10.92 -1.75
CA ARG A 93 -15.22 9.50 -2.05
C ARG A 93 -14.91 8.61 -0.85
N PHE A 94 -14.33 9.15 0.22
CA PHE A 94 -13.88 8.36 1.37
C PHE A 94 -14.65 8.72 2.64
N ALA A 95 -15.00 7.69 3.41
CA ALA A 95 -15.54 7.83 4.77
C ALA A 95 -14.41 7.77 5.80
N SER A 96 -13.39 6.96 5.58
CA SER A 96 -12.15 6.90 6.36
C SER A 96 -11.04 6.25 5.53
N LEU A 97 -9.80 6.37 5.99
CA LEU A 97 -8.63 5.70 5.40
C LEU A 97 -7.90 4.88 6.46
N THR A 98 -7.46 3.68 6.07
CA THR A 98 -6.44 2.92 6.79
C THR A 98 -5.20 2.84 5.92
N LEU A 99 -4.10 3.44 6.36
CA LEU A 99 -2.82 3.51 5.67
C LEU A 99 -1.82 2.59 6.37
N GLY A 100 -1.74 1.34 5.90
CA GLY A 100 -0.82 0.34 6.44
C GLY A 100 0.57 0.50 5.87
N ILE A 101 1.60 0.48 6.74
CA ILE A 101 3.01 0.57 6.37
C ILE A 101 3.24 1.57 5.23
N PRO A 102 2.98 2.88 5.46
CA PRO A 102 3.18 3.89 4.44
C PRO A 102 4.59 3.80 3.84
N PRO A 103 4.74 3.94 2.50
CA PRO A 103 6.06 3.83 1.89
C PRO A 103 6.91 5.06 2.22
N THR A 104 8.21 4.99 1.92
CA THR A 104 9.07 6.19 1.92
C THR A 104 8.42 7.33 1.16
N ALA A 105 8.54 8.56 1.67
CA ALA A 105 7.98 9.76 1.09
C ALA A 105 8.96 10.94 1.21
N TRP A 106 8.80 11.94 0.38
CA TRP A 106 9.52 13.21 0.41
C TRP A 106 11.04 13.02 0.46
N GLU A 107 11.70 13.43 1.54
CA GLU A 107 13.16 13.30 1.68
C GLU A 107 13.64 11.85 1.65
N TRP A 108 12.86 10.95 2.22
CA TRP A 108 13.15 9.52 2.27
C TRP A 108 13.00 8.81 0.93
N ARG A 109 12.31 9.47 -0.03
CA ARG A 109 11.96 8.85 -1.31
C ARG A 109 13.15 8.64 -2.24
N ARG A 110 14.14 9.53 -2.20
CA ARG A 110 15.26 9.52 -3.15
C ARG A 110 16.04 8.21 -3.16
N GLU A 111 16.38 7.70 -1.99
CA GLU A 111 17.15 6.44 -1.88
C GLU A 111 16.32 5.25 -2.34
N GLN A 112 15.07 5.19 -1.95
CA GLN A 112 14.15 4.13 -2.35
C GLN A 112 13.88 4.12 -3.84
N ALA A 113 13.75 5.28 -4.49
CA ALA A 113 13.62 5.39 -5.94
C ALA A 113 14.81 4.78 -6.68
N ALA A 114 16.04 5.04 -6.20
CA ALA A 114 17.24 4.43 -6.77
C ALA A 114 17.28 2.90 -6.60
N LEU A 115 16.78 2.38 -5.47
CA LEU A 115 16.66 0.93 -5.24
C LEU A 115 15.61 0.30 -6.18
N TYR A 116 14.51 0.96 -6.45
CA TYR A 116 13.52 0.48 -7.43
C TYR A 116 14.08 0.45 -8.85
N ASP A 117 14.82 1.47 -9.26
CA ASP A 117 15.51 1.47 -10.56
C ASP A 117 16.54 0.34 -10.67
N LEU A 118 17.28 0.06 -9.60
CA LEU A 118 18.20 -1.07 -9.55
C LEU A 118 17.43 -2.40 -9.67
N ALA A 119 16.34 -2.56 -8.92
CA ALA A 119 15.50 -3.75 -8.98
C ALA A 119 14.94 -3.97 -10.39
N ALA A 120 14.46 -2.92 -11.08
CA ALA A 120 13.99 -3.00 -12.45
C ALA A 120 15.06 -3.57 -13.40
N ARG A 121 16.29 -3.01 -13.35
CA ARG A 121 17.42 -3.52 -14.17
C ARG A 121 17.79 -4.96 -13.84
N GLN A 122 17.69 -5.35 -12.57
CA GLN A 122 17.98 -6.73 -12.16
C GLN A 122 16.91 -7.72 -12.63
N VAL A 123 15.63 -7.30 -12.60
CA VAL A 123 14.52 -8.12 -13.14
C VAL A 123 14.65 -8.28 -14.65
N GLU A 124 14.97 -7.22 -15.39
CA GLU A 124 15.24 -7.30 -16.83
C GLU A 124 16.35 -8.31 -17.17
N ARG A 125 17.33 -8.42 -16.28
CA ARG A 125 18.47 -9.35 -16.48
C ARG A 125 18.17 -10.79 -16.07
N TRP A 126 17.37 -11.00 -15.01
CA TRP A 126 17.27 -12.31 -14.36
C TRP A 126 15.85 -12.89 -14.34
N GLY A 127 14.83 -12.07 -14.62
CA GLY A 127 13.42 -12.38 -14.33
C GLY A 127 13.08 -12.20 -12.85
N GLY A 128 11.79 -12.00 -12.56
CA GLY A 128 11.29 -11.66 -11.23
C GLY A 128 11.54 -12.74 -10.18
N ALA A 129 11.34 -14.01 -10.52
CA ALA A 129 11.57 -15.12 -9.61
C ALA A 129 13.03 -15.21 -9.15
N ARG A 130 13.97 -15.18 -10.09
CA ARG A 130 15.39 -15.25 -9.80
C ARG A 130 15.91 -13.98 -9.11
N TRP A 131 15.35 -12.82 -9.45
CA TRP A 131 15.62 -11.59 -8.71
C TRP A 131 15.22 -11.73 -7.24
N ALA A 132 14.00 -12.19 -6.95
CA ALA A 132 13.52 -12.39 -5.60
C ALA A 132 14.39 -13.37 -4.79
N GLU A 133 14.82 -14.48 -5.41
CA GLU A 133 15.74 -15.43 -4.78
C GLU A 133 17.10 -14.80 -4.44
N LYS A 134 17.68 -14.05 -5.39
CA LYS A 134 19.02 -13.44 -5.23
C LYS A 134 19.03 -12.28 -4.23
N THR A 135 17.92 -11.55 -4.10
CA THR A 135 17.80 -10.39 -3.21
C THR A 135 17.12 -10.74 -1.89
N ARG A 136 16.75 -12.02 -1.71
CA ARG A 136 16.15 -12.50 -0.46
C ARG A 136 17.04 -12.19 0.73
N GLN A 137 16.46 -11.48 1.70
CA GLN A 137 17.07 -11.23 2.99
C GLN A 137 16.06 -11.56 4.10
N PRO A 138 16.53 -11.89 5.31
CA PRO A 138 15.64 -11.94 6.47
C PRO A 138 14.96 -10.58 6.65
N PRO A 139 13.71 -10.55 7.16
CA PRO A 139 13.07 -9.29 7.50
C PRO A 139 13.89 -8.56 8.57
N THR A 140 14.03 -7.24 8.41
CA THR A 140 14.68 -6.38 9.39
C THR A 140 13.75 -6.03 10.54
N SER A 141 12.47 -5.83 10.23
CA SER A 141 11.47 -5.55 11.24
C SER A 141 11.18 -6.77 12.14
N PRO A 142 11.23 -6.63 13.46
CA PRO A 142 10.86 -7.68 14.39
C PRO A 142 9.35 -8.00 14.37
N ALA A 143 8.54 -7.12 13.79
CA ALA A 143 7.10 -7.32 13.60
C ALA A 143 6.76 -8.31 12.48
N ILE A 144 7.72 -8.62 11.61
CA ILE A 144 7.52 -9.56 10.51
C ILE A 144 7.91 -10.97 10.98
N ASP A 145 6.98 -11.94 10.85
CA ASP A 145 7.28 -13.34 11.15
C ASP A 145 8.45 -13.85 10.29
N PRO A 146 9.58 -14.24 10.87
CA PRO A 146 10.70 -14.80 10.12
C PRO A 146 10.36 -16.14 9.45
N GLY A 147 9.33 -16.83 9.92
CA GLY A 147 8.81 -18.08 9.34
C GLY A 147 7.83 -17.89 8.20
N ARG A 148 7.49 -16.66 7.84
CA ARG A 148 6.54 -16.41 6.73
C ARG A 148 7.03 -17.05 5.43
N PRO A 149 6.12 -17.57 4.58
CA PRO A 149 6.49 -18.21 3.33
C PRO A 149 7.27 -17.27 2.41
N PHE A 150 8.32 -17.79 1.77
CA PHE A 150 8.94 -17.06 0.66
C PHE A 150 8.00 -17.09 -0.54
N THR A 151 7.80 -15.93 -1.16
CA THR A 151 7.03 -15.81 -2.40
C THR A 151 7.79 -14.92 -3.39
N VAL A 152 7.61 -15.18 -4.66
CA VAL A 152 8.09 -14.31 -5.74
C VAL A 152 7.09 -13.16 -5.97
N PRO A 153 7.48 -12.06 -6.65
CA PRO A 153 6.54 -11.04 -7.10
C PRO A 153 5.36 -11.65 -7.86
N ASP A 154 4.15 -11.17 -7.57
CA ASP A 154 2.94 -11.57 -8.31
C ASP A 154 2.65 -10.55 -9.43
N VAL A 155 3.63 -10.36 -10.29
CA VAL A 155 3.65 -9.47 -11.44
C VAL A 155 4.43 -10.18 -12.55
N ALA A 156 3.90 -10.19 -13.77
CA ALA A 156 4.59 -10.79 -14.90
C ALA A 156 5.95 -10.13 -15.14
N ASP A 157 6.96 -10.92 -15.55
CA ASP A 157 8.33 -10.46 -15.76
C ASP A 157 8.42 -9.27 -16.74
N GLU A 158 7.52 -9.20 -17.71
CA GLU A 158 7.45 -8.11 -18.69
C GLU A 158 6.93 -6.79 -18.09
N HIS A 159 6.12 -6.84 -17.03
CA HIS A 159 5.53 -5.68 -16.38
C HIS A 159 6.28 -5.24 -15.12
N LEU A 160 6.96 -6.15 -14.44
CA LEU A 160 7.59 -5.88 -13.15
C LEU A 160 8.64 -4.75 -13.19
N PRO A 161 9.49 -4.63 -14.24
CA PRO A 161 10.40 -3.49 -14.37
C PRO A 161 9.68 -2.15 -14.48
N ALA A 162 8.56 -2.11 -15.23
CA ALA A 162 7.73 -0.91 -15.35
C ALA A 162 7.07 -0.55 -14.03
N ALA A 163 6.56 -1.53 -13.27
CA ALA A 163 5.98 -1.30 -11.95
C ALA A 163 7.01 -0.72 -10.95
N PHE A 164 8.22 -1.23 -10.92
CA PHE A 164 9.30 -0.66 -10.10
C PHE A 164 9.65 0.77 -10.52
N ARG A 165 9.79 1.04 -11.84
CA ARG A 165 10.09 2.40 -12.32
C ARG A 165 8.95 3.37 -12.08
N GLY A 166 7.69 2.94 -12.21
CA GLY A 166 6.53 3.75 -11.86
C GLY A 166 6.52 4.13 -10.37
N ALA A 167 6.85 3.17 -9.50
CA ALA A 167 7.07 3.47 -8.10
C ALA A 167 8.25 4.42 -7.88
N ALA A 168 9.37 4.29 -8.61
CA ALA A 168 10.51 5.20 -8.53
C ALA A 168 10.17 6.65 -8.96
N LEU A 169 9.27 6.81 -9.92
CA LEU A 169 8.77 8.11 -10.40
C LEU A 169 7.73 8.76 -9.47
N SER A 170 7.27 8.04 -8.44
CA SER A 170 6.16 8.46 -7.58
C SER A 170 6.64 9.00 -6.26
N ASP A 171 5.86 9.92 -5.69
CA ASP A 171 5.96 10.36 -4.31
C ASP A 171 4.55 10.58 -3.74
N LEU A 172 4.42 10.75 -2.42
CA LEU A 172 3.18 11.22 -1.82
C LEU A 172 2.88 12.67 -2.27
N PRO A 173 1.60 13.10 -2.24
CA PRO A 173 1.26 14.51 -2.39
C PRO A 173 2.05 15.39 -1.43
N SER A 174 2.12 16.68 -1.73
CA SER A 174 2.80 17.61 -0.84
C SER A 174 2.20 17.59 0.57
N ARG A 175 3.00 17.91 1.56
CA ARG A 175 2.56 17.99 2.97
C ARG A 175 1.32 18.88 3.15
N ALA A 176 1.24 19.96 2.39
CA ALA A 176 0.11 20.88 2.43
C ALA A 176 -1.18 20.26 1.87
N GLU A 177 -1.07 19.42 0.82
CA GLU A 177 -2.20 18.68 0.27
C GLU A 177 -2.64 17.57 1.22
N VAL A 178 -1.70 16.81 1.79
CA VAL A 178 -1.97 15.77 2.78
C VAL A 178 -2.71 16.34 3.99
N ALA A 179 -2.31 17.51 4.46
CA ALA A 179 -2.95 18.19 5.60
C ALA A 179 -4.42 18.61 5.34
N GLN A 180 -4.89 18.59 4.09
CA GLN A 180 -6.29 18.84 3.73
C GLN A 180 -7.18 17.59 3.79
N VAL A 181 -6.61 16.41 3.97
CA VAL A 181 -7.37 15.16 4.10
C VAL A 181 -8.01 15.13 5.48
N ALA A 182 -9.31 15.47 5.54
CA ALA A 182 -10.04 15.67 6.80
C ALA A 182 -10.83 14.44 7.29
N VAL A 183 -10.83 13.34 6.52
CA VAL A 183 -11.50 12.10 6.96
C VAL A 183 -10.69 11.43 8.06
N PRO A 184 -11.31 10.64 8.97
CA PRO A 184 -10.59 9.84 9.94
C PRO A 184 -9.55 8.94 9.29
N VAL A 185 -8.32 8.89 9.81
CA VAL A 185 -7.23 8.07 9.30
C VAL A 185 -6.63 7.18 10.40
N LEU A 186 -6.56 5.89 10.10
CA LEU A 186 -5.78 4.93 10.88
C LEU A 186 -4.46 4.66 10.16
N LEU A 187 -3.35 4.94 10.83
CA LEU A 187 -2.02 4.57 10.39
C LEU A 187 -1.58 3.29 11.11
N LEU A 188 -1.14 2.30 10.34
CA LEU A 188 -0.55 1.06 10.85
C LEU A 188 0.90 1.04 10.42
N ALA A 189 1.83 0.93 11.35
CA ALA A 189 3.26 0.91 11.06
C ALA A 189 3.96 -0.19 11.87
N TRP A 190 5.16 -0.54 11.49
CA TRP A 190 6.10 -1.34 12.25
C TRP A 190 7.48 -0.67 12.31
N THR A 191 8.37 -1.18 13.15
CA THR A 191 9.72 -0.63 13.31
C THR A 191 10.73 -1.32 12.38
N ASP A 192 11.89 -0.69 12.19
CA ASP A 192 13.08 -1.29 11.58
C ASP A 192 12.93 -1.76 10.13
N ASP A 193 12.12 -1.07 9.34
CA ASP A 193 11.94 -1.31 7.91
C ASP A 193 12.28 -0.06 7.10
N ALA A 194 13.42 -0.06 6.44
CA ALA A 194 13.89 1.07 5.63
C ALA A 194 12.98 1.40 4.44
N SER A 195 12.19 0.44 3.96
CA SER A 195 11.22 0.67 2.87
C SER A 195 9.92 1.32 3.36
N HIS A 196 9.64 1.21 4.66
CA HIS A 196 8.46 1.76 5.33
C HIS A 196 8.88 2.39 6.68
N PRO A 197 9.62 3.50 6.64
CA PRO A 197 10.16 4.12 7.85
C PRO A 197 9.04 4.56 8.79
N LEU A 198 9.20 4.27 10.08
CA LEU A 198 8.24 4.70 11.11
C LEU A 198 8.07 6.23 11.12
N GLU A 199 9.15 6.95 10.85
CA GLU A 199 9.20 8.41 10.79
C GLU A 199 8.21 8.98 9.76
N VAL A 200 7.99 8.29 8.63
CA VAL A 200 6.98 8.70 7.64
C VAL A 200 5.56 8.54 8.20
N ALA A 201 5.29 7.46 8.94
CA ALA A 201 3.99 7.27 9.57
C ALA A 201 3.73 8.30 10.69
N GLU A 202 4.76 8.62 11.48
CA GLU A 202 4.71 9.66 12.52
C GLU A 202 4.50 11.05 11.90
N GLU A 203 5.16 11.36 10.79
CA GLU A 203 4.96 12.61 10.07
C GLU A 203 3.55 12.70 9.47
N LEU A 204 3.05 11.63 8.88
CA LEU A 204 1.66 11.57 8.39
C LEU A 204 0.66 11.79 9.53
N GLN A 205 0.88 11.20 10.71
CA GLN A 205 0.04 11.43 11.90
C GLN A 205 0.04 12.90 12.31
N ALA A 206 1.19 13.56 12.24
CA ALA A 206 1.30 14.98 12.61
C ALA A 206 0.65 15.92 11.59
N LEU A 207 0.59 15.54 10.31
CA LEU A 207 0.01 16.34 9.24
C LEU A 207 -1.52 16.18 9.14
N LEU A 208 -2.03 14.96 9.33
CA LEU A 208 -3.45 14.63 9.15
C LEU A 208 -4.27 15.11 10.37
N PRO A 209 -5.37 15.87 10.15
CA PRO A 209 -6.14 16.47 11.26
C PRO A 209 -6.78 15.48 12.21
N ASP A 210 -7.17 14.30 11.71
CA ASP A 210 -7.84 13.24 12.49
C ASP A 210 -7.15 11.90 12.21
N ALA A 211 -5.96 11.71 12.78
CA ALA A 211 -5.15 10.51 12.57
C ALA A 211 -4.78 9.81 13.88
N ARG A 212 -4.90 8.47 13.86
CA ARG A 212 -4.41 7.56 14.90
C ARG A 212 -3.30 6.69 14.34
N LEU A 213 -2.22 6.49 15.08
CA LEU A 213 -1.10 5.63 14.74
C LEU A 213 -1.01 4.42 15.68
N GLU A 214 -0.94 3.24 15.10
CA GLU A 214 -0.69 1.97 15.78
C GLU A 214 0.63 1.39 15.28
N VAL A 215 1.56 1.13 16.19
CA VAL A 215 2.92 0.65 15.85
C VAL A 215 3.11 -0.77 16.38
N ALA A 216 3.28 -1.73 15.46
CA ALA A 216 3.60 -3.12 15.79
C ALA A 216 5.12 -3.33 15.93
N ARG A 217 5.51 -4.10 16.93
CA ARG A 217 6.89 -4.52 17.22
C ARG A 217 7.06 -6.03 17.21
N THR A 218 5.96 -6.76 17.09
CA THR A 218 5.92 -8.22 17.10
C THR A 218 4.93 -8.75 16.06
N PRO A 219 5.11 -9.99 15.57
CA PRO A 219 4.16 -10.61 14.66
C PRO A 219 2.75 -10.76 15.26
N SER A 220 2.65 -10.96 16.57
CA SER A 220 1.37 -11.04 17.27
C SER A 220 0.62 -9.70 17.28
N GLU A 221 1.30 -8.58 17.31
CA GLU A 221 0.68 -7.25 17.17
C GLU A 221 0.20 -7.02 15.74
N VAL A 222 0.97 -7.41 14.72
CA VAL A 222 0.51 -7.37 13.31
C VAL A 222 -0.73 -8.24 13.10
N ALA A 223 -0.79 -9.40 13.74
CA ALA A 223 -1.96 -10.30 13.66
C ALA A 223 -3.25 -9.67 14.22
N LEU A 224 -3.17 -8.62 15.02
CA LEU A 224 -4.33 -7.86 15.52
C LEU A 224 -4.83 -6.79 14.54
N TRP A 225 -4.06 -6.44 13.51
CA TRP A 225 -4.41 -5.36 12.59
C TRP A 225 -5.78 -5.52 11.91
N PRO A 226 -6.17 -6.71 11.41
CA PRO A 226 -7.51 -6.86 10.83
C PRO A 226 -8.64 -6.47 11.80
N ARG A 227 -8.53 -6.86 13.06
CA ARG A 227 -9.49 -6.49 14.10
C ARG A 227 -9.48 -4.98 14.37
N ILE A 228 -8.30 -4.38 14.51
CA ILE A 228 -8.15 -2.93 14.74
C ILE A 228 -8.78 -2.14 13.57
N VAL A 229 -8.58 -2.61 12.33
CA VAL A 229 -9.19 -2.02 11.13
C VAL A 229 -10.72 -2.18 11.17
N GLY A 230 -11.24 -3.35 11.53
CA GLY A 230 -12.68 -3.60 11.66
C GLY A 230 -13.32 -2.65 12.69
N GLU A 231 -12.75 -2.53 13.89
CA GLU A 231 -13.18 -1.62 14.93
C GLU A 231 -13.15 -0.15 14.44
N PHE A 232 -12.05 0.28 13.80
CA PHE A 232 -11.92 1.64 13.28
C PHE A 232 -12.95 1.98 12.19
N VAL A 233 -13.18 1.07 11.25
CA VAL A 233 -14.18 1.26 10.18
C VAL A 233 -15.59 1.37 10.77
N HIS A 234 -15.89 0.59 11.79
CA HIS A 234 -17.19 0.64 12.47
C HIS A 234 -17.41 1.99 13.17
N ASP A 235 -16.40 2.46 13.90
CA ASP A 235 -16.45 3.76 14.62
C ASP A 235 -16.58 4.95 13.64
N ALA A 236 -15.88 4.90 12.50
CA ALA A 236 -15.93 5.95 11.49
C ALA A 236 -17.22 5.94 10.64
N GLY A 237 -18.01 4.87 10.68
CA GLY A 237 -19.29 4.72 10.00
C GLY A 237 -20.52 5.05 10.85
N ALA A 238 -20.32 5.24 12.15
CA ALA A 238 -21.38 5.57 13.11
C ALA A 238 -21.60 7.09 13.17
#